data_08bba27167f9db7568467b903c12f98f
#
_entry.id   08bba27167f9db7568467b903c12f98f
#
_cell.length_a   1.000
_cell.length_b   1.000
_cell.length_c   1.000
_cell.angle_alpha   90.00
_cell.angle_beta   90.00
_cell.angle_gamma   90.00
#
_symmetry.space_group_name_H-M   'P 1'
#
loop_
_entity.id
_entity.type
_entity.pdbx_description
1 polymer ?
#
loop_
_entity_poly.entity_id
_entity_poly.type
_entity_poly.pdbx_seq_one_letter_code
_entity_poly.pdbx_strand_id
1 'polypeptide(L)'
;MKKKFFRLSAAVLLFFSGIMEIGWRFFNMVVCCKRGGRKKERKKWFELSHIRDNHPRNGYAKEYDESRAWCETQKMQDCYIQSVDGLKLHGFYLPAEHAKRFVILSHGYRGSRFGSLSFMAKYLHEHQCNLLFMEQRCCGESEGKYITFGAKEKW
;
A
#
# COMPACT_ATOMS: atom_id res chain seq x y z
N MET A 1 54.78 -9.82 7.18
CA MET A 1 53.67 -9.62 8.09
C MET A 1 52.71 -8.51 7.60
N LYS A 2 53.15 -7.31 7.24
CA LYS A 2 52.34 -6.17 6.83
C LYS A 2 51.33 -6.46 5.67
N LYS A 3 51.72 -7.20 4.65
CA LYS A 3 50.85 -7.56 3.50
C LYS A 3 49.69 -8.51 3.86
N LYS A 4 49.87 -9.42 4.83
CA LYS A 4 48.80 -10.32 5.29
C LYS A 4 47.77 -9.56 6.12
N PHE A 5 48.22 -8.64 6.98
CA PHE A 5 47.34 -7.81 7.80
C PHE A 5 46.50 -6.87 6.94
N PHE A 6 47.10 -6.26 5.92
CA PHE A 6 46.38 -5.40 4.98
C PHE A 6 45.31 -6.17 4.18
N ARG A 7 45.62 -7.39 3.75
CA ARG A 7 44.62 -8.24 3.06
C ARG A 7 43.47 -8.67 3.96
N LEU A 8 43.75 -8.96 5.22
CA LEU A 8 42.70 -9.30 6.19
C LEU A 8 41.78 -8.10 6.49
N SER A 9 42.35 -6.91 6.67
CA SER A 9 41.56 -5.70 6.90
C SER A 9 40.70 -5.32 5.69
N ALA A 10 41.21 -5.49 4.46
CA ALA A 10 40.44 -5.28 3.25
C ALA A 10 39.26 -6.28 3.11
N ALA A 11 39.49 -7.55 3.41
CA ALA A 11 38.43 -8.56 3.39
C ALA A 11 37.32 -8.26 4.41
N VAL A 12 37.69 -7.82 5.61
CA VAL A 12 36.73 -7.42 6.65
C VAL A 12 35.89 -6.20 6.20
N LEU A 13 36.52 -5.20 5.59
CA LEU A 13 35.80 -4.03 5.08
C LEU A 13 34.84 -4.40 3.95
N LEU A 14 35.23 -5.27 3.03
CA LEU A 14 34.36 -5.77 1.96
C LEU A 14 33.17 -6.57 2.51
N PHE A 15 33.38 -7.36 3.55
CA PHE A 15 32.30 -8.09 4.21
C PHE A 15 31.28 -7.15 4.84
N PHE A 16 31.72 -6.15 5.60
CA PHE A 16 30.82 -5.16 6.18
C PHE A 16 30.11 -4.29 5.13
N SER A 17 30.81 -3.92 4.04
CA SER A 17 30.17 -3.18 2.95
C SER A 17 29.09 -4.02 2.26
N GLY A 18 29.30 -5.32 2.10
CA GLY A 18 28.29 -6.24 1.58
C GLY A 18 27.04 -6.33 2.46
N ILE A 19 27.23 -6.44 3.78
CA ILE A 19 26.10 -6.42 4.74
C ILE A 19 25.32 -5.11 4.67
N MET A 20 26.01 -3.98 4.61
CA MET A 20 25.40 -2.66 4.50
C MET A 20 24.60 -2.51 3.20
N GLU A 21 25.13 -3.01 2.08
CA GLU A 21 24.43 -2.97 0.79
C GLU A 21 23.18 -3.86 0.80
N ILE A 22 23.24 -5.06 1.38
CA ILE A 22 22.07 -5.94 1.54
C ILE A 22 21.02 -5.26 2.43
N GLY A 23 21.43 -4.70 3.56
CA GLY A 23 20.54 -3.97 4.45
C GLY A 23 19.87 -2.78 3.78
N TRP A 24 20.64 -2.00 3.01
CA TRP A 24 20.15 -0.87 2.25
C TRP A 24 19.13 -1.29 1.16
N ARG A 25 19.42 -2.36 0.44
CA ARG A 25 18.48 -2.91 -0.55
C ARG A 25 17.20 -3.41 0.09
N PHE A 26 17.31 -4.11 1.21
CA PHE A 26 16.14 -4.57 1.98
C PHE A 26 15.32 -3.39 2.49
N PHE A 27 15.95 -2.38 3.09
CA PHE A 27 15.28 -1.16 3.52
C PHE A 27 14.54 -0.47 2.37
N ASN A 28 15.20 -0.29 1.23
CA ASN A 28 14.56 0.31 0.05
C ASN A 28 13.41 -0.55 -0.49
N MET A 29 13.52 -1.87 -0.40
CA MET A 29 12.47 -2.78 -0.83
C MET A 29 11.24 -2.71 0.08
N VAL A 30 11.44 -2.64 1.40
CA VAL A 30 10.36 -2.76 2.39
C VAL A 30 9.79 -1.39 2.78
N VAL A 31 10.64 -0.41 3.03
CA VAL A 31 10.25 0.87 3.66
C VAL A 31 10.04 1.98 2.64
N CYS A 32 10.91 2.06 1.62
CA CYS A 32 10.85 3.16 0.68
C CYS A 32 9.71 3.04 -0.33
N CYS A 33 9.13 4.18 -0.63
CA CYS A 33 8.11 4.33 -1.65
C CYS A 33 8.74 4.58 -3.02
N LYS A 34 8.57 3.68 -3.94
CA LYS A 34 8.92 3.93 -5.34
C LYS A 34 7.75 4.64 -6.04
N ARG A 35 7.79 5.98 -6.12
CA ARG A 35 6.87 6.73 -6.98
C ARG A 35 7.18 6.38 -8.45
N GLY A 36 6.22 5.94 -9.21
CA GLY A 36 6.31 5.80 -10.68
C GLY A 36 6.42 4.39 -11.26
N GLY A 37 6.96 3.39 -10.54
CA GLY A 37 7.06 2.01 -11.05
C GLY A 37 5.86 1.10 -10.72
N ARG A 38 5.02 1.54 -9.81
CA ARG A 38 3.98 0.70 -9.17
C ARG A 38 2.87 0.19 -10.08
N LYS A 39 2.47 0.95 -11.10
CA LYS A 39 1.35 0.52 -11.97
C LYS A 39 1.69 -0.74 -12.79
N LYS A 40 2.91 -0.84 -13.30
CA LYS A 40 3.34 -1.95 -14.15
C LYS A 40 3.72 -3.21 -13.36
N GLU A 41 4.45 -3.05 -12.25
CA GLU A 41 4.83 -4.17 -11.36
C GLU A 41 3.63 -4.74 -10.59
N ARG A 42 2.68 -3.90 -10.19
CA ARG A 42 1.44 -4.37 -9.52
C ARG A 42 0.58 -5.22 -10.41
N LYS A 43 0.46 -4.90 -11.70
CA LYS A 43 -0.30 -5.74 -12.64
C LYS A 43 0.33 -7.14 -12.72
N LYS A 44 1.66 -7.22 -12.80
CA LYS A 44 2.39 -8.49 -12.85
C LYS A 44 2.31 -9.30 -11.53
N TRP A 45 2.39 -8.63 -10.36
CA TRP A 45 2.21 -9.28 -9.06
C TRP A 45 0.80 -9.77 -8.83
N PHE A 46 -0.18 -9.03 -9.29
CA PHE A 46 -1.59 -9.40 -9.21
C PHE A 46 -1.87 -10.63 -10.10
N GLU A 47 -1.34 -10.65 -11.32
CA GLU A 47 -1.43 -11.80 -12.23
C GLU A 47 -0.76 -13.06 -11.64
N LEU A 48 0.40 -12.91 -10.99
CA LEU A 48 1.09 -14.04 -10.33
C LEU A 48 0.36 -14.55 -9.07
N SER A 49 -0.40 -13.72 -8.39
CA SER A 49 -1.20 -14.14 -7.22
C SER A 49 -2.43 -14.99 -7.60
N HIS A 50 -2.92 -14.88 -8.85
CA HIS A 50 -3.98 -15.72 -9.37
C HIS A 50 -3.52 -17.16 -9.70
N ILE A 51 -2.21 -17.41 -9.77
CA ILE A 51 -1.64 -18.72 -10.14
C ILE A 51 -1.58 -19.70 -8.94
N ARG A 52 -1.92 -19.27 -7.73
CA ARG A 52 -2.01 -20.18 -6.57
C ARG A 52 -3.39 -20.83 -6.51
N ASP A 53 -3.52 -22.01 -7.09
CA ASP A 53 -4.77 -22.78 -7.20
C ASP A 53 -5.51 -23.01 -5.85
N ASN A 54 -4.85 -22.82 -4.71
CA ASN A 54 -5.41 -22.99 -3.36
C ASN A 54 -5.52 -21.68 -2.56
N HIS A 55 -5.58 -20.52 -3.20
CA HIS A 55 -5.75 -19.26 -2.46
C HIS A 55 -7.21 -19.14 -1.98
N PRO A 56 -7.47 -18.80 -0.69
CA PRO A 56 -8.85 -18.66 -0.17
C PRO A 56 -9.73 -17.70 -0.96
N ARG A 57 -9.11 -16.73 -1.67
CA ARG A 57 -9.78 -15.79 -2.56
C ARG A 57 -10.43 -16.45 -3.79
N ASN A 58 -9.98 -17.64 -4.20
CA ASN A 58 -10.50 -18.28 -5.41
C ASN A 58 -11.98 -18.67 -5.27
N GLY A 59 -12.43 -18.95 -4.03
CA GLY A 59 -13.85 -19.20 -3.73
C GLY A 59 -14.76 -17.97 -3.87
N TYR A 60 -14.19 -16.77 -3.89
CA TYR A 60 -14.90 -15.48 -3.91
C TYR A 60 -14.40 -14.55 -5.02
N ALA A 61 -13.74 -15.10 -6.02
CA ALA A 61 -13.09 -14.30 -7.08
C ALA A 61 -14.12 -13.46 -7.86
N LYS A 62 -15.26 -14.05 -8.16
CA LYS A 62 -16.33 -13.39 -8.90
C LYS A 62 -16.92 -12.22 -8.14
N GLU A 63 -17.28 -12.42 -6.89
CA GLU A 63 -17.85 -11.38 -6.03
C GLU A 63 -16.84 -10.24 -5.79
N TYR A 64 -15.56 -10.60 -5.69
CA TYR A 64 -14.50 -9.63 -5.57
C TYR A 64 -14.36 -8.76 -6.83
N ASP A 65 -14.36 -9.38 -8.01
CA ASP A 65 -14.22 -8.68 -9.29
C ASP A 65 -15.45 -7.80 -9.57
N GLU A 66 -16.65 -8.30 -9.28
CA GLU A 66 -17.90 -7.53 -9.39
C GLU A 66 -17.91 -6.31 -8.47
N SER A 67 -17.52 -6.49 -7.21
CA SER A 67 -17.46 -5.38 -6.23
C SER A 67 -16.39 -4.36 -6.59
N ARG A 68 -15.28 -4.81 -7.14
CA ARG A 68 -14.23 -3.93 -7.65
C ARG A 68 -14.71 -3.13 -8.86
N ALA A 69 -15.33 -3.79 -9.84
CA ALA A 69 -15.91 -3.13 -11.00
C ALA A 69 -16.95 -2.09 -10.57
N TRP A 70 -17.81 -2.44 -9.61
CA TRP A 70 -18.75 -1.48 -9.03
C TRP A 70 -18.04 -0.27 -8.43
N CYS A 71 -16.99 -0.45 -7.61
CA CYS A 71 -16.22 0.67 -7.06
C CYS A 71 -15.63 1.58 -8.16
N GLU A 72 -15.18 1.01 -9.27
CA GLU A 72 -14.61 1.75 -10.40
C GLU A 72 -15.66 2.60 -11.16
N THR A 73 -16.94 2.24 -11.06
CA THR A 73 -18.05 3.02 -11.66
C THR A 73 -18.55 4.16 -10.78
N GLN A 74 -18.20 4.18 -9.49
CA GLN A 74 -18.72 5.18 -8.57
C GLN A 74 -18.03 6.54 -8.76
N LYS A 75 -18.82 7.61 -8.70
CA LYS A 75 -18.34 8.99 -8.69
C LYS A 75 -17.86 9.36 -7.29
N MET A 76 -16.60 9.08 -7.00
CA MET A 76 -15.98 9.44 -5.72
C MET A 76 -15.45 10.87 -5.75
N GLN A 77 -15.47 11.53 -4.62
CA GLN A 77 -14.93 12.87 -4.42
C GLN A 77 -13.52 12.77 -3.85
N ASP A 78 -12.57 13.49 -4.44
CA ASP A 78 -11.21 13.58 -3.90
C ASP A 78 -11.20 14.43 -2.63
N CYS A 79 -10.62 13.90 -1.57
CA CYS A 79 -10.47 14.57 -0.29
C CYS A 79 -8.99 14.66 0.08
N TYR A 80 -8.58 15.80 0.63
CA TYR A 80 -7.20 16.01 1.05
C TYR A 80 -7.15 16.52 2.49
N ILE A 81 -6.17 16.03 3.24
CA ILE A 81 -5.87 16.52 4.58
C ILE A 81 -4.36 16.70 4.72
N GLN A 82 -3.94 17.67 5.52
CA GLN A 82 -2.54 17.83 5.88
C GLN A 82 -2.25 17.07 7.16
N SER A 83 -1.24 16.20 7.12
CA SER A 83 -0.76 15.49 8.30
C SER A 83 0.01 16.42 9.25
N VAL A 84 0.20 16.01 10.49
CA VAL A 84 0.95 16.78 11.51
C VAL A 84 2.38 17.10 11.06
N ASP A 85 3.00 16.23 10.26
CA ASP A 85 4.33 16.45 9.70
C ASP A 85 4.32 17.10 8.30
N GLY A 86 3.20 17.75 7.93
CA GLY A 86 3.06 18.62 6.77
C GLY A 86 2.83 17.90 5.43
N LEU A 87 2.65 16.57 5.40
CA LEU A 87 2.36 15.84 4.17
C LEU A 87 0.91 16.03 3.74
N LYS A 88 0.68 16.24 2.44
CA LYS A 88 -0.66 16.19 1.86
C LYS A 88 -1.08 14.73 1.71
N LEU A 89 -2.09 14.32 2.46
CA LEU A 89 -2.69 13.00 2.38
C LEU A 89 -3.99 13.05 1.58
N HIS A 90 -4.27 11.98 0.88
CA HIS A 90 -5.38 11.87 -0.04
C HIS A 90 -6.34 10.75 0.38
N GLY A 91 -7.59 10.90 0.02
CA GLY A 91 -8.61 9.88 0.16
C GLY A 91 -9.76 10.11 -0.82
N PHE A 92 -10.60 9.10 -0.98
CA PHE A 92 -11.78 9.16 -1.83
C PHE A 92 -13.02 9.02 -0.98
N TYR A 93 -13.89 10.00 -1.04
CA TYR A 93 -15.18 10.00 -0.36
C TYR A 93 -16.29 9.56 -1.30
N LEU A 94 -17.08 8.60 -0.86
CA LEU A 94 -18.26 8.12 -1.54
C LEU A 94 -19.48 8.31 -0.63
N PRO A 95 -20.33 9.32 -0.92
CA PRO A 95 -21.56 9.53 -0.18
C PRO A 95 -22.60 8.45 -0.50
N ALA A 96 -23.38 8.06 0.49
CA ALA A 96 -24.56 7.22 0.30
C ALA A 96 -25.83 8.04 0.58
N GLU A 97 -26.90 7.73 -0.16
CA GLU A 97 -28.21 8.34 0.08
C GLU A 97 -28.72 7.95 1.47
N HIS A 98 -29.29 8.92 2.19
CA HIS A 98 -29.81 8.73 3.53
C HIS A 98 -28.83 8.07 4.51
N ALA A 99 -27.54 8.41 4.37
CA ALA A 99 -26.47 7.80 5.16
C ALA A 99 -26.71 7.94 6.66
N LYS A 100 -26.62 6.82 7.36
CA LYS A 100 -26.75 6.72 8.82
C LYS A 100 -25.40 6.54 9.52
N ARG A 101 -24.37 6.17 8.77
CA ARG A 101 -23.04 5.84 9.29
C ARG A 101 -21.96 6.41 8.38
N PHE A 102 -20.80 6.60 8.97
CA PHE A 102 -19.58 6.95 8.26
C PHE A 102 -18.53 5.86 8.51
N VAL A 103 -17.95 5.32 7.46
CA VAL A 103 -16.94 4.24 7.55
C VAL A 103 -15.66 4.67 6.86
N ILE A 104 -14.56 4.60 7.59
CA ILE A 104 -13.22 4.82 7.05
C ILE A 104 -12.62 3.48 6.67
N LEU A 105 -12.22 3.33 5.42
CA LEU A 105 -11.63 2.14 4.86
C LEU A 105 -10.12 2.35 4.69
N SER A 106 -9.33 1.66 5.52
CA SER A 106 -7.87 1.71 5.50
C SER A 106 -7.29 0.46 4.87
N HIS A 107 -6.52 0.62 3.81
CA HIS A 107 -5.86 -0.51 3.14
C HIS A 107 -4.65 -1.02 3.92
N GLY A 108 -4.29 -2.28 3.71
CA GLY A 108 -3.10 -2.90 4.30
C GLY A 108 -1.78 -2.42 3.68
N TYR A 109 -0.68 -2.97 4.18
CA TYR A 109 0.67 -2.66 3.71
C TYR A 109 0.78 -2.71 2.18
N ARG A 110 1.24 -1.61 1.58
CA ARG A 110 1.34 -1.42 0.12
C ARG A 110 0.05 -1.71 -0.65
N GLY A 111 -1.08 -1.61 0.01
CA GLY A 111 -2.38 -1.79 -0.60
C GLY A 111 -2.78 -0.63 -1.53
N SER A 112 -3.98 -0.71 -2.04
CA SER A 112 -4.62 0.34 -2.83
C SER A 112 -6.08 0.46 -2.44
N ARG A 113 -6.69 1.59 -2.80
CA ARG A 113 -8.12 1.87 -2.51
C ARG A 113 -9.05 0.72 -2.88
N PHE A 114 -8.86 0.12 -4.04
CA PHE A 114 -9.70 -0.97 -4.53
C PHE A 114 -9.06 -2.36 -4.41
N GLY A 115 -8.06 -2.49 -3.54
CA GLY A 115 -7.47 -3.78 -3.20
C GLY A 115 -8.47 -4.64 -2.41
N SER A 116 -8.06 -5.06 -1.24
CA SER A 116 -8.86 -5.91 -0.36
C SER A 116 -10.15 -5.26 0.19
N LEU A 117 -10.36 -3.95 0.01
CA LEU A 117 -11.48 -3.22 0.61
C LEU A 117 -12.70 -3.14 -0.31
N SER A 118 -12.56 -3.34 -1.61
CA SER A 118 -13.65 -3.19 -2.57
C SER A 118 -14.83 -4.12 -2.28
N PHE A 119 -14.57 -5.34 -1.85
CA PHE A 119 -15.65 -6.31 -1.59
C PHE A 119 -16.57 -5.88 -0.43
N MET A 120 -16.03 -5.16 0.56
CA MET A 120 -16.82 -4.62 1.66
C MET A 120 -17.52 -3.32 1.29
N ALA A 121 -16.95 -2.56 0.37
CA ALA A 121 -17.40 -1.23 0.05
C ALA A 121 -18.81 -1.22 -0.54
N LYS A 122 -19.10 -2.09 -1.51
CA LYS A 122 -20.42 -2.20 -2.09
C LYS A 122 -21.46 -2.51 -1.02
N TYR A 123 -21.22 -3.53 -0.21
CA TYR A 123 -22.12 -3.93 0.88
C TYR A 123 -22.40 -2.78 1.84
N LEU A 124 -21.35 -2.11 2.33
CA LEU A 124 -21.49 -1.00 3.29
C LEU A 124 -22.25 0.18 2.68
N HIS A 125 -21.98 0.51 1.43
CA HIS A 125 -22.67 1.60 0.72
C HIS A 125 -24.16 1.30 0.55
N GLU A 126 -24.52 0.09 0.15
CA GLU A 126 -25.91 -0.37 0.04
C GLU A 126 -26.63 -0.37 1.41
N HIS A 127 -25.87 -0.45 2.52
CA HIS A 127 -26.38 -0.34 3.89
C HIS A 127 -26.30 1.09 4.46
N GLN A 128 -26.38 2.10 3.59
CA GLN A 128 -26.46 3.51 3.98
C GLN A 128 -25.23 3.99 4.77
N CYS A 129 -24.03 3.55 4.38
CA CYS A 129 -22.79 4.06 4.94
C CYS A 129 -22.10 5.00 3.94
N ASN A 130 -21.78 6.22 4.39
CA ASN A 130 -20.77 7.02 3.70
C ASN A 130 -19.41 6.34 3.84
N LEU A 131 -18.64 6.29 2.76
CA LEU A 131 -17.34 5.65 2.76
C LEU A 131 -16.21 6.64 2.50
N LEU A 132 -15.14 6.54 3.26
CA LEU A 132 -13.88 7.23 3.00
C LEU A 132 -12.78 6.18 2.80
N PHE A 133 -12.31 6.04 1.57
CA PHE A 133 -11.13 5.24 1.26
C PHE A 133 -9.89 6.09 1.49
N MET A 134 -9.20 5.85 2.58
CA MET A 134 -7.97 6.58 2.86
C MET A 134 -6.78 6.00 2.10
N GLU A 135 -5.99 6.85 1.49
CA GLU A 135 -4.67 6.49 0.98
C GLU A 135 -3.63 6.87 2.03
N GLN A 136 -3.07 5.84 2.68
CA GLN A 136 -2.03 6.05 3.68
C GLN A 136 -0.83 6.77 3.05
N ARG A 137 -0.02 7.43 3.91
CA ARG A 137 1.21 8.08 3.42
C ARG A 137 2.00 7.14 2.50
N CYS A 138 2.58 7.69 1.44
CA CYS A 138 3.34 6.90 0.49
C CYS A 138 2.52 5.98 -0.41
N CYS A 139 1.19 6.05 -0.37
CA CYS A 139 0.30 5.26 -1.21
C CYS A 139 -0.57 6.17 -2.08
N GLY A 140 -0.87 5.72 -3.31
CA GLY A 140 -1.70 6.47 -4.23
C GLY A 140 -1.18 7.87 -4.50
N GLU A 141 -2.02 8.88 -4.25
CA GLU A 141 -1.69 10.30 -4.37
C GLU A 141 -1.18 10.93 -3.07
N SER A 142 -1.28 10.22 -1.95
CA SER A 142 -0.73 10.68 -0.69
C SER A 142 0.78 10.84 -0.76
N GLU A 143 1.25 11.95 -0.20
CA GLU A 143 2.67 12.23 -0.10
C GLU A 143 3.36 11.31 0.90
N GLY A 144 4.68 11.30 0.86
CA GLY A 144 5.53 10.55 1.76
C GLY A 144 6.66 9.86 1.01
N LYS A 145 7.71 9.53 1.76
CA LYS A 145 8.93 8.91 1.26
C LYS A 145 9.09 7.49 1.79
N TYR A 146 8.51 7.25 2.96
CA TYR A 146 8.66 6.02 3.70
C TYR A 146 7.31 5.52 4.24
N ILE A 147 7.13 4.21 4.27
CA ILE A 147 6.06 3.55 5.01
C ILE A 147 6.55 3.42 6.45
N THR A 148 5.82 4.01 7.41
CA THR A 148 6.27 4.11 8.80
C THR A 148 5.59 3.14 9.77
N PHE A 149 4.83 2.18 9.23
CA PHE A 149 4.23 1.06 9.97
C PHE A 149 3.46 1.50 11.23
N GLY A 150 2.72 2.59 11.15
CA GLY A 150 1.94 3.12 12.28
C GLY A 150 2.70 4.12 13.16
N ALA A 151 4.03 4.25 13.03
CA ALA A 151 4.80 5.16 13.87
C ALA A 151 4.41 6.63 13.70
N LYS A 152 4.06 7.04 12.46
CA LYS A 152 3.59 8.39 12.13
C LYS A 152 2.11 8.43 11.72
N GLU A 153 1.53 7.32 11.32
CA GLU A 153 0.14 7.25 10.88
C GLU A 153 -0.87 7.39 12.02
N LYS A 154 -0.42 7.24 13.25
CA LYS A 154 -1.27 7.35 14.47
C LYS A 154 -1.58 8.79 14.90
N TRP A 155 -0.97 9.79 14.27
CA TRP A 155 -1.14 11.21 14.59
C TRP A 155 -1.95 11.94 13.53
#